data_90da5e674b64db92562c5e9edd1e1e10
#
_entry.id   90da5e674b64db92562c5e9edd1e1e10
#
_cell.length_a   1.000
_cell.length_b   1.000
_cell.length_c   1.000
_cell.angle_alpha   90.00
_cell.angle_beta   90.00
_cell.angle_gamma   90.00
#
_symmetry.space_group_name_H-M   'P 1'
#
loop_
_entity.id
_entity.type
_entity.pdbx_description
1 polymer ?
#
loop_
_entity_poly.entity_id
_entity_poly.type
_entity_poly.pdbx_seq_one_letter_code
_entity_poly.pdbx_strand_id
1 'polypeptide(L)'
;MGIGRWVWGAGLFAGACAVGVAVTNHPEVAEADQDLFDAINAGHGPQADRVFVTVTELGSLYASGAAAASMLAVGRGRTAVRAFGATCATWLLLQGMKKLVDRPRPLDADPDATRQLVARPNGMSWPSSHPAVLTTFTRVAARDLSLGAVSRAGLSALDATVATSRVYLGVHYPSDVLSGLLIGRAVARVWPRGRRP
;
A
#
# COMPACT_ATOMS: atom_id res chain seq x y z
N MET A 1 -26.29 -1.18 11.45
CA MET A 1 -24.90 -0.93 10.98
C MET A 1 -24.33 -2.19 10.37
N GLY A 2 -24.22 -2.18 9.04
CA GLY A 2 -24.39 -3.39 8.29
C GLY A 2 -23.22 -4.37 8.25
N ILE A 3 -23.61 -5.62 8.32
CA ILE A 3 -22.88 -6.83 7.92
C ILE A 3 -22.11 -6.58 6.59
N GLY A 4 -22.69 -5.83 5.65
CA GLY A 4 -22.08 -5.54 4.34
C GLY A 4 -20.66 -4.96 4.39
N ARG A 5 -20.30 -4.10 5.37
CA ARG A 5 -18.92 -3.56 5.43
C ARG A 5 -17.89 -4.63 5.80
N TRP A 6 -18.29 -5.58 6.64
CA TRP A 6 -17.44 -6.70 7.06
C TRP A 6 -17.27 -7.71 5.94
N VAL A 7 -18.36 -8.03 5.23
CA VAL A 7 -18.33 -8.93 4.05
C VAL A 7 -17.42 -8.35 2.97
N TRP A 8 -17.56 -7.06 2.62
CA TRP A 8 -16.68 -6.42 1.65
C TRP A 8 -15.23 -6.32 2.12
N GLY A 9 -15.00 -6.01 3.40
CA GLY A 9 -13.66 -5.97 3.96
C GLY A 9 -12.99 -7.35 3.95
N ALA A 10 -13.72 -8.39 4.36
CA ALA A 10 -13.24 -9.77 4.31
C ALA A 10 -12.95 -10.23 2.87
N GLY A 11 -13.81 -9.88 1.91
CA GLY A 11 -13.60 -10.19 0.49
C GLY A 11 -12.34 -9.55 -0.08
N LEU A 12 -12.07 -8.27 0.23
CA LEU A 12 -10.85 -7.59 -0.18
C LEU A 12 -9.59 -8.22 0.44
N PHE A 13 -9.67 -8.58 1.72
CA PHE A 13 -8.56 -9.24 2.41
C PHE A 13 -8.30 -10.64 1.86
N ALA A 14 -9.35 -11.42 1.64
CA ALA A 14 -9.25 -12.73 1.00
C ALA A 14 -8.69 -12.64 -0.42
N GLY A 15 -9.09 -11.63 -1.19
CA GLY A 15 -8.52 -11.34 -2.51
C GLY A 15 -7.02 -11.06 -2.46
N ALA A 16 -6.56 -10.28 -1.48
CA ALA A 16 -5.13 -10.04 -1.29
C ALA A 16 -4.36 -11.33 -0.96
N CYS A 17 -4.91 -12.16 -0.09
CA CYS A 17 -4.31 -13.47 0.23
C CYS A 17 -4.31 -14.40 -0.99
N ALA A 18 -5.38 -14.42 -1.78
CA ALA A 18 -5.46 -15.20 -3.01
C ALA A 18 -4.39 -14.78 -4.03
N VAL A 19 -4.13 -13.49 -4.18
CA VAL A 19 -3.02 -12.99 -5.02
C VAL A 19 -1.67 -13.51 -4.51
N GLY A 20 -1.41 -13.42 -3.20
CA GLY A 20 -0.18 -13.96 -2.61
C GLY A 20 -0.01 -15.46 -2.84
N VAL A 21 -1.08 -16.24 -2.64
CA VAL A 21 -1.08 -17.70 -2.91
C VAL A 21 -0.87 -17.99 -4.39
N ALA A 22 -1.51 -17.24 -5.29
CA ALA A 22 -1.40 -17.46 -6.71
C ALA A 22 0.04 -17.28 -7.22
N VAL A 23 0.71 -16.18 -6.84
CA VAL A 23 2.08 -15.91 -7.29
C VAL A 23 3.14 -16.83 -6.68
N THR A 24 2.80 -17.55 -5.60
CA THR A 24 3.72 -18.52 -4.99
C THR A 24 3.51 -19.94 -5.47
N ASN A 25 2.32 -20.30 -5.96
CA ASN A 25 1.98 -21.68 -6.28
C ASN A 25 1.70 -21.92 -7.79
N HIS A 26 1.58 -20.86 -8.59
CA HIS A 26 1.29 -20.95 -10.03
C HIS A 26 2.41 -20.30 -10.83
N PRO A 27 3.31 -21.08 -11.48
CA PRO A 27 4.45 -20.55 -12.23
C PRO A 27 4.06 -19.53 -13.31
N GLU A 28 2.96 -19.75 -14.02
CA GLU A 28 2.46 -18.85 -15.05
C GLU A 28 2.03 -17.47 -14.49
N VAL A 29 1.54 -17.43 -13.26
CA VAL A 29 1.20 -16.17 -12.58
C VAL A 29 2.46 -15.45 -12.09
N ALA A 30 3.44 -16.21 -11.61
CA ALA A 30 4.73 -15.67 -11.20
C ALA A 30 5.50 -15.08 -12.38
N GLU A 31 5.49 -15.74 -13.53
CA GLU A 31 6.10 -15.28 -14.79
C GLU A 31 5.45 -13.98 -15.27
N ALA A 32 4.12 -13.92 -15.34
CA ALA A 32 3.41 -12.70 -15.71
C ALA A 32 3.66 -11.53 -14.74
N ASP A 33 3.81 -11.81 -13.44
CA ASP A 33 4.15 -10.81 -12.42
C ASP A 33 5.60 -10.31 -12.59
N GLN A 34 6.52 -11.20 -12.99
CA GLN A 34 7.90 -10.84 -13.32
C GLN A 34 7.97 -10.00 -14.60
N ASP A 35 7.30 -10.41 -15.67
CA ASP A 35 7.28 -9.66 -16.94
C ASP A 35 6.78 -8.22 -16.73
N LEU A 36 5.73 -8.07 -15.93
CA LEU A 36 5.20 -6.74 -15.59
C LEU A 36 6.16 -5.95 -14.69
N PHE A 37 6.88 -6.63 -13.79
CA PHE A 37 7.93 -6.01 -12.99
C PHE A 37 9.04 -5.48 -13.91
N ASP A 38 9.55 -6.29 -14.82
CA ASP A 38 10.64 -5.95 -15.72
C ASP A 38 10.28 -4.74 -16.61
N ALA A 39 9.05 -4.73 -17.14
CA ALA A 39 8.55 -3.63 -17.96
C ALA A 39 8.50 -2.30 -17.16
N ILE A 40 8.14 -2.33 -15.87
CA ILE A 40 8.05 -1.13 -15.01
C ILE A 40 9.44 -0.73 -14.49
N ASN A 41 10.30 -1.70 -14.15
CA ASN A 41 11.61 -1.46 -13.55
C ASN A 41 12.69 -1.10 -14.58
N ALA A 42 12.47 -1.28 -15.89
CA ALA A 42 13.40 -1.04 -16.99
C ALA A 42 14.10 0.34 -16.96
N GLY A 43 13.48 1.33 -16.31
CA GLY A 43 14.03 2.68 -16.20
C GLY A 43 13.53 3.63 -17.28
N HIS A 44 13.18 4.84 -16.86
CA HIS A 44 12.58 5.87 -17.74
C HIS A 44 13.31 7.22 -17.60
N GLY A 45 14.59 7.18 -17.19
CA GLY A 45 15.48 8.33 -17.10
C GLY A 45 15.49 9.05 -15.75
N PRO A 46 16.48 9.96 -15.55
CA PRO A 46 16.77 10.55 -14.23
C PRO A 46 15.64 11.40 -13.65
N GLN A 47 14.75 11.95 -14.50
CA GLN A 47 13.61 12.74 -14.03
C GLN A 47 12.55 11.82 -13.40
N ALA A 48 12.22 10.72 -14.07
CA ALA A 48 11.31 9.72 -13.53
C ALA A 48 11.85 9.10 -12.24
N ASP A 49 13.15 8.81 -12.18
CA ASP A 49 13.82 8.29 -10.99
C ASP A 49 13.61 9.22 -9.79
N ARG A 50 13.87 10.51 -9.96
CA ARG A 50 13.65 11.51 -8.89
C ARG A 50 12.21 11.61 -8.44
N VAL A 51 11.27 11.58 -9.38
CA VAL A 51 9.83 11.62 -9.06
C VAL A 51 9.44 10.39 -8.24
N PHE A 52 9.80 9.19 -8.67
CA PHE A 52 9.41 7.97 -7.97
C PHE A 52 10.13 7.79 -6.62
N VAL A 53 11.40 8.19 -6.50
CA VAL A 53 12.11 8.23 -5.21
C VAL A 53 11.44 9.20 -4.23
N THR A 54 10.95 10.35 -4.71
CA THR A 54 10.30 11.35 -3.85
C THR A 54 8.88 10.92 -3.46
N VAL A 55 8.07 10.48 -4.43
CA VAL A 55 6.65 10.17 -4.19
C VAL A 55 6.48 8.93 -3.32
N THR A 56 7.42 7.99 -3.37
CA THR A 56 7.34 6.77 -2.56
C THR A 56 7.30 7.06 -1.06
N GLU A 57 7.95 8.14 -0.61
CA GLU A 57 7.99 8.54 0.80
C GLU A 57 6.61 8.85 1.38
N LEU A 58 5.65 9.27 0.53
CA LEU A 58 4.25 9.48 0.94
C LEU A 58 3.56 8.19 1.42
N GLY A 59 4.08 7.03 1.03
CA GLY A 59 3.63 5.72 1.53
C GLY A 59 4.26 5.30 2.86
N SER A 60 5.13 6.12 3.45
CA SER A 60 5.77 5.80 4.72
C SER A 60 4.84 6.05 5.92
N LEU A 61 5.13 5.36 7.03
CA LEU A 61 4.45 5.61 8.30
C LEU A 61 4.74 7.03 8.81
N TYR A 62 5.95 7.55 8.53
CA TYR A 62 6.36 8.91 8.90
C TYR A 62 5.54 9.97 8.17
N ALA A 63 5.32 9.82 6.86
CA ALA A 63 4.47 10.73 6.09
C ALA A 63 3.02 10.72 6.60
N SER A 64 2.49 9.53 6.93
CA SER A 64 1.17 9.41 7.56
C SER A 64 1.10 10.09 8.93
N GLY A 65 2.16 10.01 9.73
CA GLY A 65 2.30 10.71 11.00
C GLY A 65 2.32 12.23 10.83
N ALA A 66 3.11 12.74 9.88
CA ALA A 66 3.17 14.16 9.55
C ALA A 66 1.81 14.70 9.05
N ALA A 67 1.12 13.94 8.19
CA ALA A 67 -0.24 14.28 7.74
C ALA A 67 -1.23 14.32 8.92
N ALA A 68 -1.15 13.36 9.84
CA ALA A 68 -1.98 13.36 11.06
C ALA A 68 -1.67 14.56 11.96
N ALA A 69 -0.39 14.92 12.16
CA ALA A 69 0.02 16.09 12.91
C ALA A 69 -0.53 17.39 12.29
N SER A 70 -0.44 17.52 10.97
CA SER A 70 -1.03 18.67 10.24
C SER A 70 -2.54 18.74 10.44
N MET A 71 -3.24 17.60 10.41
CA MET A 71 -4.69 17.53 10.69
C MET A 71 -5.02 17.92 12.14
N LEU A 72 -4.18 17.55 13.12
CA LEU A 72 -4.33 18.00 14.52
C LEU A 72 -4.23 19.52 14.61
N ALA A 73 -3.22 20.12 13.97
CA ALA A 73 -2.97 21.56 14.00
C ALA A 73 -4.15 22.39 13.44
N VAL A 74 -4.89 21.84 12.44
CA VAL A 74 -6.09 22.50 11.88
C VAL A 74 -7.40 22.06 12.52
N GLY A 75 -7.36 21.51 13.75
CA GLY A 75 -8.56 21.15 14.52
C GLY A 75 -9.29 19.88 14.06
N ARG A 76 -8.67 19.05 13.21
CA ARG A 76 -9.24 17.77 12.74
C ARG A 76 -8.75 16.56 13.56
N GLY A 77 -8.52 16.74 14.85
CA GLY A 77 -7.88 15.79 15.75
C GLY A 77 -8.53 14.40 15.78
N ARG A 78 -9.86 14.33 15.79
CA ARG A 78 -10.57 13.03 15.76
C ARG A 78 -10.25 12.23 14.50
N THR A 79 -10.24 12.87 13.35
CA THR A 79 -9.89 12.23 12.08
C THR A 79 -8.42 11.82 12.04
N ALA A 80 -7.53 12.70 12.52
CA ALA A 80 -6.08 12.44 12.59
C ALA A 80 -5.78 11.17 13.40
N VAL A 81 -6.27 11.09 14.64
CA VAL A 81 -6.05 9.92 15.53
C VAL A 81 -6.61 8.65 14.92
N ARG A 82 -7.78 8.72 14.29
CA ARG A 82 -8.44 7.55 13.68
C ARG A 82 -7.73 7.07 12.42
N ALA A 83 -7.36 7.99 11.53
CA ALA A 83 -6.65 7.65 10.30
C ALA A 83 -5.27 7.08 10.64
N PHE A 84 -4.51 7.73 11.52
CA PHE A 84 -3.19 7.28 11.91
C PHE A 84 -3.24 5.96 12.71
N GLY A 85 -4.20 5.81 13.64
CA GLY A 85 -4.41 4.56 14.38
C GLY A 85 -4.73 3.37 13.46
N ALA A 86 -5.59 3.59 12.44
CA ALA A 86 -5.85 2.58 11.41
C ALA A 86 -4.59 2.22 10.62
N THR A 87 -3.79 3.21 10.30
CA THR A 87 -2.52 3.05 9.57
C THR A 87 -1.50 2.25 10.38
N CYS A 88 -1.34 2.55 11.67
CA CYS A 88 -0.48 1.77 12.57
C CYS A 88 -0.95 0.32 12.69
N ALA A 89 -2.26 0.11 12.85
CA ALA A 89 -2.83 -1.25 12.89
C ALA A 89 -2.58 -2.02 11.57
N THR A 90 -2.70 -1.35 10.41
CA THR A 90 -2.37 -1.93 9.11
C THR A 90 -0.90 -2.31 9.05
N TRP A 91 -0.01 -1.41 9.45
CA TRP A 91 1.44 -1.68 9.44
C TRP A 91 1.79 -2.89 10.30
N LEU A 92 1.26 -2.96 11.54
CA LEU A 92 1.48 -4.10 12.44
C LEU A 92 0.95 -5.42 11.86
N LEU A 93 -0.26 -5.41 11.27
CA LEU A 93 -0.83 -6.57 10.59
C LEU A 93 0.12 -7.08 9.49
N LEU A 94 0.64 -6.17 8.68
CA LEU A 94 1.53 -6.55 7.57
C LEU A 94 2.87 -7.10 8.06
N GLN A 95 3.41 -6.63 9.18
CA GLN A 95 4.62 -7.21 9.75
C GLN A 95 4.41 -8.67 10.18
N GLY A 96 3.22 -9.01 10.68
CA GLY A 96 2.82 -10.40 10.92
C GLY A 96 2.69 -11.20 9.63
N MET A 97 2.01 -10.65 8.63
CA MET A 97 1.76 -11.33 7.34
C MET A 97 3.05 -11.63 6.56
N LYS A 98 4.06 -10.76 6.63
CA LYS A 98 5.37 -10.99 5.99
C LYS A 98 6.08 -12.25 6.45
N LYS A 99 5.72 -12.77 7.63
CA LYS A 99 6.27 -14.03 8.16
C LYS A 99 5.55 -15.27 7.64
N LEU A 100 4.41 -15.10 6.97
CA LEU A 100 3.57 -16.21 6.49
C LEU A 100 3.88 -16.58 5.02
N VAL A 101 4.43 -15.65 4.25
CA VAL A 101 4.75 -15.86 2.83
C VAL A 101 6.23 -15.53 2.64
N ASP A 102 7.01 -16.57 2.39
CA ASP A 102 8.47 -16.47 2.21
C ASP A 102 8.79 -16.09 0.75
N ARG A 103 8.38 -14.87 0.35
CA ARG A 103 8.64 -14.37 -1.00
C ARG A 103 9.86 -13.45 -1.00
N PRO A 104 10.95 -13.81 -1.72
CA PRO A 104 12.11 -12.94 -1.86
C PRO A 104 11.73 -11.64 -2.56
N ARG A 105 12.51 -10.58 -2.35
CA ARG A 105 12.37 -9.33 -3.11
C ARG A 105 13.00 -9.48 -4.48
N PRO A 106 12.62 -8.61 -5.45
CA PRO A 106 13.23 -8.66 -6.78
C PRO A 106 14.76 -8.69 -6.75
N LEU A 107 15.41 -7.80 -6.00
CA LEU A 107 16.87 -7.77 -5.87
C LEU A 107 17.44 -9.06 -5.24
N ASP A 108 16.74 -9.71 -4.33
CA ASP A 108 17.19 -10.95 -3.69
C ASP A 108 17.01 -12.15 -4.61
N ALA A 109 16.04 -12.09 -5.52
CA ALA A 109 15.76 -13.14 -6.50
C ALA A 109 16.66 -13.03 -7.74
N ASP A 110 16.85 -11.82 -8.26
CA ASP A 110 17.71 -11.54 -9.41
C ASP A 110 18.45 -10.20 -9.22
N PRO A 111 19.64 -10.24 -8.60
CA PRO A 111 20.46 -9.05 -8.37
C PRO A 111 20.95 -8.36 -9.66
N ASP A 112 21.20 -9.15 -10.71
CA ASP A 112 21.79 -8.65 -11.95
C ASP A 112 20.75 -7.95 -12.84
N ALA A 113 19.50 -8.41 -12.85
CA ALA A 113 18.42 -7.83 -13.63
C ALA A 113 17.67 -6.72 -12.90
N THR A 114 17.74 -6.65 -11.56
CA THR A 114 16.94 -5.70 -10.78
C THR A 114 17.62 -4.34 -10.63
N ARG A 115 16.97 -3.28 -11.15
CA ARG A 115 17.41 -1.90 -10.94
C ARG A 115 16.83 -1.35 -9.63
N GLN A 116 17.59 -1.42 -8.54
CA GLN A 116 17.16 -0.89 -7.24
C GLN A 116 17.68 0.53 -6.99
N LEU A 117 16.76 1.47 -6.74
CA LEU A 117 17.06 2.91 -6.58
C LEU A 117 16.95 3.42 -5.14
N VAL A 118 16.53 2.60 -4.22
CA VAL A 118 16.40 2.95 -2.79
C VAL A 118 16.98 1.83 -1.93
N ALA A 119 17.29 2.12 -0.68
CA ALA A 119 17.78 1.09 0.25
C ALA A 119 16.82 -0.11 0.32
N ARG A 120 17.40 -1.32 0.38
CA ARG A 120 16.62 -2.55 0.50
C ARG A 120 15.79 -2.51 1.79
N PRO A 121 14.46 -2.60 1.72
CA PRO A 121 13.65 -2.64 2.93
C PRO A 121 13.82 -3.98 3.66
N ASN A 122 13.64 -3.98 4.98
CA ASN A 122 13.71 -5.20 5.78
C ASN A 122 12.53 -6.15 5.49
N GLY A 123 12.78 -7.45 5.67
CA GLY A 123 11.79 -8.53 5.57
C GLY A 123 11.36 -8.85 4.14
N MET A 124 10.44 -9.81 4.02
CA MET A 124 9.96 -10.38 2.77
C MET A 124 9.20 -9.38 1.90
N SER A 125 9.08 -9.73 0.59
CA SER A 125 8.47 -8.86 -0.40
C SER A 125 6.97 -8.68 -0.16
N TRP A 126 6.25 -9.77 0.03
CA TRP A 126 4.79 -9.76 0.14
C TRP A 126 4.29 -9.58 1.59
N PRO A 127 3.23 -8.80 1.82
CA PRO A 127 2.66 -7.78 0.94
C PRO A 127 3.38 -6.43 1.12
N SER A 128 3.23 -5.50 0.15
CA SER A 128 3.85 -4.18 0.21
C SER A 128 3.17 -3.27 1.24
N SER A 129 3.97 -2.77 2.20
CA SER A 129 3.46 -1.91 3.28
C SER A 129 3.14 -0.49 2.84
N HIS A 130 3.91 0.11 1.90
CA HIS A 130 3.73 1.50 1.47
C HIS A 130 2.33 1.77 0.90
N PRO A 131 1.86 1.06 -0.13
CA PRO A 131 0.50 1.26 -0.64
C PRO A 131 -0.57 0.93 0.40
N ALA A 132 -0.37 -0.08 1.24
CA ALA A 132 -1.35 -0.45 2.26
C ALA A 132 -1.53 0.66 3.32
N VAL A 133 -0.43 1.19 3.84
CA VAL A 133 -0.39 2.27 4.85
C VAL A 133 -1.06 3.53 4.29
N LEU A 134 -0.63 3.98 3.10
CA LEU A 134 -1.20 5.16 2.46
C LEU A 134 -2.70 4.99 2.17
N THR A 135 -3.09 3.88 1.55
CA THR A 135 -4.50 3.61 1.23
C THR A 135 -5.37 3.57 2.49
N THR A 136 -4.87 2.98 3.58
CA THR A 136 -5.62 2.98 4.85
C THR A 136 -5.83 4.41 5.34
N PHE A 137 -4.77 5.23 5.38
CA PHE A 137 -4.84 6.61 5.84
C PHE A 137 -5.80 7.43 4.98
N THR A 138 -5.60 7.45 3.67
CA THR A 138 -6.37 8.25 2.71
C THR A 138 -7.86 7.89 2.74
N ARG A 139 -8.19 6.60 2.81
CA ARG A 139 -9.58 6.13 2.85
C ARG A 139 -10.30 6.46 4.15
N VAL A 140 -9.62 6.31 5.30
CA VAL A 140 -10.21 6.68 6.60
C VAL A 140 -10.38 8.19 6.68
N ALA A 141 -9.36 8.97 6.32
CA ALA A 141 -9.42 10.44 6.31
C ALA A 141 -10.51 10.96 5.35
N ALA A 142 -10.54 10.47 4.11
CA ALA A 142 -11.53 10.89 3.11
C ALA A 142 -12.97 10.59 3.54
N ARG A 143 -13.18 9.47 4.22
CA ARG A 143 -14.49 9.11 4.77
C ARG A 143 -14.90 10.02 5.92
N ASP A 144 -14.00 10.21 6.90
CA ASP A 144 -14.30 10.95 8.13
C ASP A 144 -14.42 12.47 7.87
N LEU A 145 -13.73 12.97 6.82
CA LEU A 145 -13.87 14.35 6.33
C LEU A 145 -15.00 14.53 5.30
N SER A 146 -15.70 13.46 4.94
CA SER A 146 -16.78 13.48 3.94
C SER A 146 -16.34 14.07 2.58
N LEU A 147 -15.10 13.78 2.13
CA LEU A 147 -14.56 14.31 0.88
C LEU A 147 -15.42 13.92 -0.33
N GLY A 148 -15.54 14.83 -1.29
CA GLY A 148 -16.26 14.62 -2.55
C GLY A 148 -15.55 13.65 -3.49
N ALA A 149 -16.22 13.31 -4.60
CA ALA A 149 -15.73 12.32 -5.57
C ALA A 149 -14.36 12.68 -6.18
N VAL A 150 -14.17 13.94 -6.57
CA VAL A 150 -12.92 14.43 -7.17
C VAL A 150 -11.73 14.24 -6.23
N SER A 151 -11.87 14.66 -4.95
CA SER A 151 -10.81 14.49 -3.96
C SER A 151 -10.50 13.00 -3.69
N ARG A 152 -11.53 12.15 -3.67
CA ARG A 152 -11.35 10.69 -3.51
C ARG A 152 -10.65 10.07 -4.73
N ALA A 153 -10.94 10.55 -5.93
CA ALA A 153 -10.26 10.12 -7.15
C ALA A 153 -8.78 10.52 -7.11
N GLY A 154 -8.47 11.77 -6.72
CA GLY A 154 -7.09 12.24 -6.54
C GLY A 154 -6.31 11.41 -5.52
N LEU A 155 -6.92 11.10 -4.35
CA LEU A 155 -6.29 10.23 -3.36
C LEU A 155 -6.10 8.80 -3.89
N SER A 156 -7.01 8.28 -4.71
CA SER A 156 -6.84 6.96 -5.34
C SER A 156 -5.73 6.96 -6.38
N ALA A 157 -5.55 8.04 -7.14
CA ALA A 157 -4.43 8.20 -8.05
C ALA A 157 -3.10 8.26 -7.28
N LEU A 158 -3.05 8.97 -6.15
CA LEU A 158 -1.89 8.99 -5.27
C LEU A 158 -1.56 7.59 -4.73
N ASP A 159 -2.57 6.85 -4.25
CA ASP A 159 -2.39 5.46 -3.78
C ASP A 159 -1.76 4.59 -4.89
N ALA A 160 -2.26 4.72 -6.14
CA ALA A 160 -1.75 3.99 -7.30
C ALA A 160 -0.32 4.42 -7.66
N THR A 161 -0.02 5.72 -7.65
CA THR A 161 1.32 6.24 -7.96
C THR A 161 2.35 5.72 -6.95
N VAL A 162 2.03 5.75 -5.65
CA VAL A 162 2.92 5.17 -4.63
C VAL A 162 3.06 3.65 -4.79
N ALA A 163 1.99 2.94 -5.16
CA ALA A 163 2.07 1.52 -5.45
C ALA A 163 3.02 1.25 -6.62
N THR A 164 2.86 1.95 -7.74
CA THR A 164 3.74 1.83 -8.92
C THR A 164 5.19 2.20 -8.59
N SER A 165 5.41 3.21 -7.73
CA SER A 165 6.76 3.61 -7.33
C SER A 165 7.54 2.46 -6.69
N ARG A 166 6.89 1.56 -5.94
CA ARG A 166 7.56 0.43 -5.28
C ARG A 166 8.08 -0.62 -6.28
N VAL A 167 7.35 -0.81 -7.38
CA VAL A 167 7.77 -1.66 -8.48
C VAL A 167 8.90 -0.99 -9.25
N TYR A 168 8.70 0.26 -9.65
CA TYR A 168 9.68 1.07 -10.37
C TYR A 168 11.05 1.13 -9.67
N LEU A 169 11.03 1.27 -8.34
CA LEU A 169 12.22 1.35 -7.50
C LEU A 169 12.90 -0.02 -7.22
N GLY A 170 12.36 -1.12 -7.76
CA GLY A 170 12.95 -2.46 -7.67
C GLY A 170 12.80 -3.16 -6.32
N VAL A 171 11.86 -2.74 -5.48
CA VAL A 171 11.73 -3.27 -4.10
C VAL A 171 10.53 -4.19 -3.88
N HIS A 172 9.59 -4.23 -4.82
CA HIS A 172 8.39 -5.06 -4.77
C HIS A 172 7.92 -5.47 -6.17
N TYR A 173 7.27 -6.60 -6.27
CA TYR A 173 6.54 -7.02 -7.47
C TYR A 173 5.16 -6.34 -7.58
N PRO A 174 4.55 -6.32 -8.80
CA PRO A 174 3.20 -5.80 -9.00
C PRO A 174 2.13 -6.43 -8.09
N SER A 175 2.17 -7.74 -7.91
CA SER A 175 1.25 -8.48 -7.04
C SER A 175 1.39 -8.11 -5.56
N ASP A 176 2.61 -7.76 -5.08
CA ASP A 176 2.83 -7.31 -3.70
C ASP A 176 2.13 -5.98 -3.44
N VAL A 177 2.21 -5.05 -4.39
CA VAL A 177 1.59 -3.73 -4.25
C VAL A 177 0.08 -3.79 -4.44
N LEU A 178 -0.42 -4.65 -5.33
CA LEU A 178 -1.85 -4.94 -5.46
C LEU A 178 -2.43 -5.48 -4.15
N SER A 179 -1.77 -6.47 -3.56
CA SER A 179 -2.15 -7.03 -2.25
C SER A 179 -2.15 -5.95 -1.17
N GLY A 180 -1.13 -5.08 -1.15
CA GLY A 180 -1.06 -3.94 -0.24
C GLY A 180 -2.25 -3.00 -0.38
N LEU A 181 -2.63 -2.61 -1.61
CA LEU A 181 -3.80 -1.77 -1.89
C LEU A 181 -5.10 -2.43 -1.41
N LEU A 182 -5.27 -3.73 -1.64
CA LEU A 182 -6.45 -4.49 -1.22
C LEU A 182 -6.55 -4.55 0.31
N ILE A 183 -5.45 -4.85 1.00
CA ILE A 183 -5.40 -4.89 2.47
C ILE A 183 -5.70 -3.51 3.06
N GLY A 184 -5.08 -2.45 2.53
CA GLY A 184 -5.35 -1.09 2.98
C GLY A 184 -6.82 -0.70 2.85
N ARG A 185 -7.47 -1.06 1.72
CA ARG A 185 -8.91 -0.87 1.52
C ARG A 185 -9.75 -1.72 2.47
N ALA A 186 -9.35 -2.97 2.71
CA ALA A 186 -10.03 -3.88 3.63
C ALA A 186 -10.04 -3.30 5.05
N VAL A 187 -8.89 -2.93 5.59
CA VAL A 187 -8.76 -2.33 6.92
C VAL A 187 -9.56 -1.03 7.02
N ALA A 188 -9.40 -0.11 6.06
CA ALA A 188 -10.16 1.13 6.06
C ALA A 188 -11.68 0.90 6.03
N ARG A 189 -12.16 -0.14 5.34
CA ARG A 189 -13.57 -0.51 5.24
C ARG A 189 -14.16 -0.97 6.57
N VAL A 190 -13.42 -1.81 7.30
CA VAL A 190 -13.87 -2.36 8.59
C VAL A 190 -13.53 -1.45 9.76
N TRP A 191 -12.61 -0.49 9.60
CA TRP A 191 -12.23 0.42 10.67
C TRP A 191 -13.44 1.17 11.22
N PRO A 192 -13.62 1.25 12.55
CA PRO A 192 -14.78 1.89 13.15
C PRO A 192 -15.02 3.30 12.59
N ARG A 193 -16.27 3.69 12.38
CA ARG A 193 -16.63 5.08 11.99
C ARG A 193 -16.65 5.98 13.21
N GLY A 194 -16.19 7.23 13.06
CA GLY A 194 -16.43 8.26 14.07
C GLY A 194 -17.93 8.45 14.33
N ARG A 195 -18.31 8.77 15.55
CA ARG A 195 -19.65 9.29 15.80
C ARG A 195 -19.76 10.61 15.02
N ARG A 196 -20.78 10.76 14.20
CA ARG A 196 -21.11 12.07 13.63
C ARG A 196 -21.44 13.00 14.80
N PRO A 197 -20.96 14.24 14.80
CA PRO A 197 -21.40 15.24 15.78
C PRO A 197 -22.89 15.46 15.68
#